data_7cd3c1de6e89fdf8a8f24a5999876a82
#
_entry.id   7cd3c1de6e89fdf8a8f24a5999876a82
#
_cell.length_a   1.000
_cell.length_b   1.000
_cell.length_c   1.000
_cell.angle_alpha   90.00
_cell.angle_beta   90.00
_cell.angle_gamma   90.00
#
_symmetry.space_group_name_H-M   'P 1'
#
loop_
_entity.id
_entity.type
_entity.pdbx_description
1 polymer ?
#
loop_
_entity_poly.entity_id
_entity_poly.type
_entity_poly.pdbx_seq_one_letter_code
_entity_poly.pdbx_strand_id
1 'polypeptide(L)'
;MMGRVCVILKHPDDIYPLMKLKIAARHAEKQIPPEPHWAFCYSMLHKVSRSFALVIQQLPAELRNAVCIFYLVLRALDTVEDDTSIPTDVKVPILTAFHHHIYDCDWHFSCGAKDYKVLMDQFHLVSTAFLELGKSYQEAIEDITKRMGAGMAKFICKEVETIDDYDEYCHYVAGLVVLGLSKLFHASGSEDLASDYLSNSMGLFLQKTNIIRDYLEDINEIPKSRMFWPREIWRKYVNKLEDLKYEENSEKAVQCLNNMVTNALMHVEDCLKYMAALRDPSIFRFCAIPQGNRDVRMVTTWTTILTTGAKCVQERQSAQDKRSEK
;
A
#
# COMPACT_ATOMS: atom_id res chain seq x y z
N MET A 1 -0.73 12.15 -25.70
CA MET A 1 0.75 12.03 -25.77
C MET A 1 1.48 13.34 -25.57
N MET A 2 0.98 14.46 -26.04
CA MET A 2 1.64 15.79 -25.92
C MET A 2 1.88 16.29 -24.48
N GLY A 3 0.97 16.03 -23.54
CA GLY A 3 1.10 16.53 -22.17
C GLY A 3 2.27 15.91 -21.35
N ARG A 4 2.65 14.63 -21.61
CA ARG A 4 3.75 13.97 -20.91
C ARG A 4 5.13 14.42 -21.40
N VAL A 5 5.27 14.78 -22.67
CA VAL A 5 6.53 15.28 -23.24
C VAL A 5 6.84 16.69 -22.74
N CYS A 6 5.82 17.52 -22.54
CA CYS A 6 5.97 18.90 -22.04
C CYS A 6 6.44 18.96 -20.56
N VAL A 7 6.08 17.96 -19.75
CA VAL A 7 6.54 17.85 -18.34
C VAL A 7 8.02 17.44 -18.29
N ILE A 8 8.45 16.50 -19.13
CA ILE A 8 9.83 16.02 -19.19
C ILE A 8 10.79 17.13 -19.64
N LEU A 9 10.36 18.02 -20.55
CA LEU A 9 11.18 19.16 -21.03
C LEU A 9 11.36 20.26 -19.96
N LYS A 10 10.53 20.29 -18.92
CA LYS A 10 10.67 21.24 -17.80
C LYS A 10 11.70 20.80 -16.74
N HIS A 11 12.06 19.51 -16.74
CA HIS A 11 13.03 18.94 -15.80
C HIS A 11 14.06 18.08 -16.56
N PRO A 12 15.03 18.71 -17.24
CA PRO A 12 16.03 17.99 -18.06
C PRO A 12 16.86 17.00 -17.23
N ASP A 13 17.04 17.25 -15.95
CA ASP A 13 17.77 16.38 -15.03
C ASP A 13 17.09 15.03 -14.82
N ASP A 14 15.76 14.93 -15.05
CA ASP A 14 15.00 13.67 -14.93
C ASP A 14 15.15 12.76 -16.16
N ILE A 15 15.65 13.28 -17.29
CA ILE A 15 15.74 12.51 -18.56
C ILE A 15 16.70 11.32 -18.40
N TYR A 16 17.88 11.56 -17.84
CA TYR A 16 18.88 10.50 -17.65
C TYR A 16 18.43 9.41 -16.68
N PRO A 17 17.92 9.73 -15.48
CA PRO A 17 17.32 8.74 -14.59
C PRO A 17 16.18 7.92 -15.22
N LEU A 18 15.28 8.57 -15.97
CA LEU A 18 14.18 7.90 -16.65
C LEU A 18 14.64 6.95 -17.77
N MET A 19 15.66 7.36 -18.54
CA MET A 19 16.27 6.49 -19.56
C MET A 19 16.93 5.27 -18.91
N LYS A 20 17.70 5.49 -17.84
CA LYS A 20 18.34 4.42 -17.07
C LYS A 20 17.32 3.43 -16.53
N LEU A 21 16.21 3.93 -15.97
CA LEU A 21 15.09 3.13 -15.47
C LEU A 21 14.47 2.28 -16.60
N LYS A 22 14.23 2.86 -17.78
CA LYS A 22 13.70 2.13 -18.94
C LYS A 22 14.64 1.04 -19.45
N ILE A 23 15.94 1.31 -19.48
CA ILE A 23 16.94 0.31 -19.90
C ILE A 23 16.97 -0.85 -18.88
N ALA A 24 16.97 -0.54 -17.59
CA ALA A 24 16.94 -1.53 -16.52
C ALA A 24 15.66 -2.39 -16.59
N ALA A 25 14.50 -1.78 -16.82
CA ALA A 25 13.23 -2.50 -16.98
C ALA A 25 13.27 -3.48 -18.18
N ARG A 26 13.76 -3.02 -19.35
CA ARG A 26 13.93 -3.90 -20.53
C ARG A 26 14.92 -5.04 -20.30
N HIS A 27 15.97 -4.81 -19.50
CA HIS A 27 16.91 -5.85 -19.15
C HIS A 27 16.26 -6.89 -18.21
N ALA A 28 15.49 -6.42 -17.23
CA ALA A 28 14.73 -7.28 -16.31
C ALA A 28 13.71 -8.14 -17.04
N GLU A 29 12.98 -7.60 -18.03
CA GLU A 29 12.03 -8.35 -18.86
C GLU A 29 12.67 -9.55 -19.57
N LYS A 30 13.92 -9.41 -20.03
CA LYS A 30 14.65 -10.51 -20.68
C LYS A 30 15.10 -11.62 -19.71
N GLN A 31 15.05 -11.37 -18.41
CA GLN A 31 15.42 -12.31 -17.36
C GLN A 31 14.20 -12.99 -16.72
N ILE A 32 13.01 -12.73 -17.22
CA ILE A 32 11.80 -13.46 -16.78
C ILE A 32 11.93 -14.90 -17.25
N PRO A 33 11.70 -15.89 -16.36
CA PRO A 33 11.69 -17.29 -16.76
C PRO A 33 10.67 -17.54 -17.89
N PRO A 34 10.98 -18.42 -18.86
CA PRO A 34 10.15 -18.60 -20.05
C PRO A 34 8.88 -19.42 -19.80
N GLU A 35 8.75 -20.05 -18.62
CA GLU A 35 7.62 -20.88 -18.26
C GLU A 35 6.32 -20.09 -18.21
N PRO A 36 5.17 -20.66 -18.66
CA PRO A 36 3.91 -19.93 -18.78
C PRO A 36 3.41 -19.31 -17.45
N HIS A 37 3.62 -19.96 -16.32
CA HIS A 37 3.23 -19.47 -15.01
C HIS A 37 4.05 -18.22 -14.60
N TRP A 38 5.36 -18.15 -14.92
CA TRP A 38 6.15 -16.94 -14.70
C TRP A 38 5.72 -15.79 -15.61
N ALA A 39 5.47 -16.07 -16.88
CA ALA A 39 4.94 -15.08 -17.81
C ALA A 39 3.60 -14.50 -17.32
N PHE A 40 2.71 -15.35 -16.79
CA PHE A 40 1.47 -14.93 -16.16
C PHE A 40 1.73 -14.04 -14.93
N CYS A 41 2.57 -14.49 -13.99
CA CYS A 41 2.86 -13.76 -12.76
C CYS A 41 3.38 -12.34 -13.05
N TYR A 42 4.35 -12.19 -13.95
CA TYR A 42 4.87 -10.87 -14.31
C TYR A 42 3.86 -10.01 -15.07
N SER A 43 3.03 -10.62 -15.95
CA SER A 43 1.92 -9.92 -16.60
C SER A 43 0.91 -9.39 -15.57
N MET A 44 0.54 -10.22 -14.59
CA MET A 44 -0.36 -9.81 -13.51
C MET A 44 0.27 -8.74 -12.62
N LEU A 45 1.54 -8.88 -12.26
CA LEU A 45 2.25 -7.85 -11.50
C LEU A 45 2.14 -6.48 -12.16
N HIS A 46 2.32 -6.39 -13.48
CA HIS A 46 2.16 -5.13 -14.22
C HIS A 46 0.74 -4.58 -14.19
N LYS A 47 -0.28 -5.45 -14.28
CA LYS A 47 -1.69 -5.06 -14.31
C LYS A 47 -2.20 -4.60 -12.94
N VAL A 48 -1.86 -5.31 -11.86
CA VAL A 48 -2.44 -5.10 -10.54
C VAL A 48 -1.59 -4.25 -9.59
N SER A 49 -0.27 -4.04 -9.89
CA SER A 49 0.64 -3.32 -8.99
C SER A 49 0.92 -1.87 -9.40
N ARG A 50 0.45 -1.43 -10.58
CA ARG A 50 0.72 -0.09 -11.12
C ARG A 50 2.22 0.24 -11.14
N SER A 51 2.69 1.13 -10.24
CA SER A 51 4.08 1.56 -10.16
C SER A 51 5.02 0.56 -9.48
N PHE A 52 4.51 -0.34 -8.64
CA PHE A 52 5.36 -1.31 -7.92
C PHE A 52 6.07 -2.29 -8.86
N ALA A 53 5.47 -2.68 -10.00
CA ALA A 53 6.13 -3.52 -10.98
C ALA A 53 7.49 -2.95 -11.42
N LEU A 54 7.58 -1.62 -11.64
CA LEU A 54 8.81 -0.95 -12.03
C LEU A 54 9.87 -0.98 -10.92
N VAL A 55 9.44 -0.92 -9.68
CA VAL A 55 10.34 -0.94 -8.52
C VAL A 55 10.85 -2.36 -8.26
N ILE A 56 9.96 -3.36 -8.34
CA ILE A 56 10.29 -4.79 -8.19
C ILE A 56 11.31 -5.22 -9.27
N GLN A 57 11.18 -4.71 -10.48
CA GLN A 57 12.12 -5.00 -11.57
C GLN A 57 13.56 -4.54 -11.33
N GLN A 58 13.81 -3.67 -10.35
CA GLN A 58 15.16 -3.23 -9.99
C GLN A 58 15.94 -4.27 -9.16
N LEU A 59 15.25 -5.24 -8.58
CA LEU A 59 15.83 -6.25 -7.72
C LEU A 59 16.60 -7.31 -8.53
N PRO A 60 17.63 -7.98 -7.95
CA PRO A 60 18.27 -9.16 -8.53
C PRO A 60 17.26 -10.25 -8.87
N ALA A 61 17.52 -11.05 -9.90
CA ALA A 61 16.56 -11.95 -10.52
C ALA A 61 15.84 -12.89 -9.53
N GLU A 62 16.59 -13.55 -8.65
CA GLU A 62 16.01 -14.48 -7.67
C GLU A 62 15.11 -13.75 -6.65
N LEU A 63 15.62 -12.69 -6.05
CA LEU A 63 14.86 -11.87 -5.11
C LEU A 63 13.64 -11.21 -5.78
N ARG A 64 13.78 -10.78 -7.03
CA ARG A 64 12.69 -10.22 -7.83
C ARG A 64 11.55 -11.21 -8.03
N ASN A 65 11.89 -12.48 -8.32
CA ASN A 65 10.91 -13.56 -8.44
C ASN A 65 10.17 -13.76 -7.12
N ALA A 66 10.90 -13.86 -6.01
CA ALA A 66 10.31 -14.00 -4.67
C ALA A 66 9.40 -12.82 -4.31
N VAL A 67 9.82 -11.58 -4.55
CA VAL A 67 9.02 -10.38 -4.27
C VAL A 67 7.81 -10.27 -5.21
N CYS A 68 7.93 -10.70 -6.48
CA CYS A 68 6.81 -10.79 -7.41
C CYS A 68 5.71 -11.72 -6.86
N ILE A 69 6.08 -12.93 -6.47
CA ILE A 69 5.13 -13.90 -5.90
C ILE A 69 4.56 -13.43 -4.58
N PHE A 70 5.40 -12.90 -3.69
CA PHE A 70 4.95 -12.30 -2.43
C PHE A 70 3.88 -11.23 -2.67
N TYR A 71 4.12 -10.30 -3.61
CA TYR A 71 3.15 -9.28 -3.97
C TYR A 71 1.82 -9.87 -4.48
N LEU A 72 1.87 -10.87 -5.38
CA LEU A 72 0.68 -11.47 -5.96
C LEU A 72 -0.13 -12.27 -4.94
N VAL A 73 0.53 -12.99 -4.03
CA VAL A 73 -0.12 -13.73 -2.92
C VAL A 73 -0.86 -12.75 -2.01
N LEU A 74 -0.20 -11.67 -1.58
CA LEU A 74 -0.84 -10.68 -0.71
C LEU A 74 -1.94 -9.91 -1.46
N ARG A 75 -1.78 -9.64 -2.76
CA ARG A 75 -2.83 -9.00 -3.57
C ARG A 75 -4.05 -9.91 -3.75
N ALA A 76 -3.85 -11.21 -3.87
CA ALA A 76 -4.96 -12.16 -3.90
C ALA A 76 -5.71 -12.20 -2.56
N LEU A 77 -4.97 -12.18 -1.44
CA LEU A 77 -5.53 -12.08 -0.10
C LEU A 77 -6.35 -10.79 0.08
N ASP A 78 -5.81 -9.64 -0.31
CA ASP A 78 -6.52 -8.34 -0.31
C ASP A 78 -7.79 -8.41 -1.18
N THR A 79 -7.74 -9.09 -2.33
CA THR A 79 -8.90 -9.21 -3.23
C THR A 79 -10.05 -9.96 -2.57
N VAL A 80 -9.76 -10.99 -1.79
CA VAL A 80 -10.77 -11.70 -0.99
C VAL A 80 -11.32 -10.79 0.11
N GLU A 81 -10.46 -10.04 0.80
CA GLU A 81 -10.87 -9.13 1.87
C GLU A 81 -11.75 -8.00 1.33
N ASP A 82 -11.37 -7.39 0.21
CA ASP A 82 -12.04 -6.22 -0.37
C ASP A 82 -13.38 -6.56 -1.05
N ASP A 83 -13.59 -7.80 -1.51
CA ASP A 83 -14.81 -8.16 -2.25
C ASP A 83 -16.04 -8.17 -1.33
N THR A 84 -16.83 -7.11 -1.39
CA THR A 84 -18.04 -6.94 -0.58
C THR A 84 -19.18 -7.89 -0.97
N SER A 85 -19.10 -8.59 -2.10
CA SER A 85 -20.09 -9.58 -2.53
C SER A 85 -19.96 -10.92 -1.81
N ILE A 86 -18.80 -11.18 -1.16
CA ILE A 86 -18.55 -12.42 -0.42
C ILE A 86 -19.12 -12.27 1.00
N PRO A 87 -20.02 -13.16 1.44
CA PRO A 87 -20.50 -13.18 2.83
C PRO A 87 -19.36 -13.39 3.84
N THR A 88 -19.45 -12.77 5.01
CA THR A 88 -18.41 -12.81 6.04
C THR A 88 -18.07 -14.24 6.50
N ASP A 89 -19.08 -15.09 6.62
CA ASP A 89 -18.94 -16.51 7.02
C ASP A 89 -18.19 -17.36 5.99
N VAL A 90 -18.16 -16.94 4.72
CA VAL A 90 -17.36 -17.54 3.64
C VAL A 90 -15.96 -16.90 3.61
N LYS A 91 -15.89 -15.59 3.73
CA LYS A 91 -14.66 -14.79 3.61
C LYS A 91 -13.65 -15.11 4.72
N VAL A 92 -14.09 -15.13 5.98
CA VAL A 92 -13.22 -15.34 7.15
C VAL A 92 -12.47 -16.68 7.10
N PRO A 93 -13.12 -17.84 6.82
CA PRO A 93 -12.40 -19.10 6.66
C PRO A 93 -11.35 -19.08 5.55
N ILE A 94 -11.67 -18.47 4.39
CA ILE A 94 -10.73 -18.37 3.27
C ILE A 94 -9.50 -17.55 3.66
N LEU A 95 -9.68 -16.35 4.25
CA LEU A 95 -8.58 -15.50 4.71
C LEU A 95 -7.69 -16.22 5.72
N THR A 96 -8.28 -16.90 6.69
CA THR A 96 -7.54 -17.61 7.74
C THR A 96 -6.74 -18.79 7.20
N ALA A 97 -7.28 -19.51 6.20
CA ALA A 97 -6.66 -20.67 5.58
C ALA A 97 -5.80 -20.34 4.35
N PHE A 98 -5.72 -19.08 3.90
CA PHE A 98 -5.08 -18.71 2.65
C PHE A 98 -3.62 -19.17 2.53
N HIS A 99 -2.90 -19.20 3.63
CA HIS A 99 -1.52 -19.68 3.70
C HIS A 99 -1.36 -21.20 3.38
N HIS A 100 -2.43 -21.98 3.43
CA HIS A 100 -2.45 -23.36 2.91
C HIS A 100 -2.75 -23.39 1.42
N HIS A 101 -3.62 -22.50 0.94
CA HIS A 101 -4.01 -22.46 -0.47
C HIS A 101 -2.88 -22.08 -1.42
N ILE A 102 -1.85 -21.35 -0.93
CA ILE A 102 -0.67 -21.04 -1.75
C ILE A 102 0.15 -22.28 -2.14
N TYR A 103 -0.01 -23.40 -1.45
CA TYR A 103 0.63 -24.69 -1.78
C TYR A 103 -0.21 -25.59 -2.69
N ASP A 104 -1.48 -25.24 -2.92
CA ASP A 104 -2.43 -26.06 -3.65
C ASP A 104 -2.61 -25.53 -5.08
N CYS A 105 -2.02 -26.22 -6.06
CA CYS A 105 -2.15 -25.87 -7.46
C CYS A 105 -3.54 -26.17 -8.05
N ASP A 106 -4.40 -26.90 -7.35
CA ASP A 106 -5.76 -27.18 -7.77
C ASP A 106 -6.78 -26.21 -7.11
N TRP A 107 -6.33 -25.43 -6.13
CA TRP A 107 -7.19 -24.47 -5.48
C TRP A 107 -7.56 -23.30 -6.39
N HIS A 108 -8.83 -22.99 -6.43
CA HIS A 108 -9.35 -21.82 -7.13
C HIS A 108 -10.51 -21.20 -6.37
N PHE A 109 -10.58 -19.88 -6.39
CA PHE A 109 -11.68 -19.11 -5.83
C PHE A 109 -11.92 -17.86 -6.67
N SER A 110 -13.13 -17.75 -7.24
CA SER A 110 -13.46 -16.63 -8.13
C SER A 110 -14.04 -15.47 -7.34
N CYS A 111 -13.32 -14.36 -7.27
CA CYS A 111 -13.77 -13.13 -6.64
C CYS A 111 -13.05 -11.91 -7.24
N GLY A 112 -13.46 -10.71 -6.81
CA GLY A 112 -12.91 -9.46 -7.30
C GLY A 112 -13.43 -9.06 -8.67
N ALA A 113 -12.82 -8.02 -9.26
CA ALA A 113 -13.22 -7.46 -10.53
C ALA A 113 -12.02 -7.24 -11.46
N LYS A 114 -12.24 -7.19 -12.77
CA LYS A 114 -11.23 -6.87 -13.79
C LYS A 114 -9.98 -7.77 -13.67
N ASP A 115 -8.78 -7.17 -13.59
CA ASP A 115 -7.51 -7.89 -13.50
C ASP A 115 -7.35 -8.62 -12.15
N TYR A 116 -7.98 -8.15 -11.07
CA TYR A 116 -7.99 -8.85 -9.78
C TYR A 116 -8.76 -10.18 -9.85
N LYS A 117 -9.88 -10.20 -10.59
CA LYS A 117 -10.61 -11.43 -10.86
C LYS A 117 -9.78 -12.41 -11.68
N VAL A 118 -9.04 -11.93 -12.70
CA VAL A 118 -8.15 -12.78 -13.50
C VAL A 118 -7.06 -13.39 -12.63
N LEU A 119 -6.50 -12.64 -11.67
CA LEU A 119 -5.53 -13.15 -10.71
C LEU A 119 -6.12 -14.29 -9.88
N MET A 120 -7.33 -14.11 -9.36
CA MET A 120 -8.00 -15.12 -8.53
C MET A 120 -8.39 -16.37 -9.33
N ASP A 121 -8.99 -16.20 -10.52
CA ASP A 121 -9.41 -17.30 -11.38
C ASP A 121 -8.23 -18.19 -11.85
N GLN A 122 -7.01 -17.63 -11.91
CA GLN A 122 -5.80 -18.32 -12.34
C GLN A 122 -4.72 -18.38 -11.24
N PHE A 123 -5.13 -18.36 -9.98
CA PHE A 123 -4.21 -18.32 -8.84
C PHE A 123 -3.28 -19.57 -8.78
N HIS A 124 -3.71 -20.69 -9.33
CA HIS A 124 -2.89 -21.91 -9.47
C HIS A 124 -1.54 -21.67 -10.18
N LEU A 125 -1.47 -20.68 -11.10
CA LEU A 125 -0.20 -20.30 -11.74
C LEU A 125 0.73 -19.57 -10.78
N VAL A 126 0.16 -18.80 -9.83
CA VAL A 126 0.94 -18.18 -8.75
C VAL A 126 1.45 -19.25 -7.77
N SER A 127 0.60 -20.22 -7.41
CA SER A 127 0.97 -21.36 -6.57
C SER A 127 2.09 -22.20 -7.22
N THR A 128 2.01 -22.45 -8.52
CA THR A 128 3.06 -23.16 -9.27
C THR A 128 4.40 -22.41 -9.19
N ALA A 129 4.40 -21.10 -9.44
CA ALA A 129 5.61 -20.28 -9.35
C ALA A 129 6.13 -20.18 -7.90
N PHE A 130 5.24 -20.12 -6.90
CA PHE A 130 5.59 -20.14 -5.48
C PHE A 130 6.35 -21.40 -5.09
N LEU A 131 5.92 -22.57 -5.55
CA LEU A 131 6.55 -23.86 -5.26
C LEU A 131 7.96 -23.99 -5.88
N GLU A 132 8.29 -23.20 -6.90
CA GLU A 132 9.63 -23.15 -7.49
C GLU A 132 10.60 -22.25 -6.71
N LEU A 133 10.12 -21.43 -5.79
CA LEU A 133 10.97 -20.58 -4.95
C LEU A 133 11.80 -21.42 -3.98
N GLY A 134 12.96 -20.89 -3.60
CA GLY A 134 13.77 -21.46 -2.50
C GLY A 134 12.96 -21.56 -1.19
N LYS A 135 13.24 -22.59 -0.39
CA LYS A 135 12.47 -22.93 0.82
C LYS A 135 12.34 -21.75 1.80
N SER A 136 13.43 -20.98 1.99
CA SER A 136 13.42 -19.81 2.89
C SER A 136 12.46 -18.70 2.43
N TYR A 137 12.31 -18.54 1.10
CA TYR A 137 11.32 -17.60 0.55
C TYR A 137 9.90 -18.10 0.76
N GLN A 138 9.65 -19.42 0.54
CA GLN A 138 8.33 -20.02 0.77
C GLN A 138 7.90 -19.85 2.23
N GLU A 139 8.78 -20.15 3.19
CA GLU A 139 8.51 -20.04 4.63
C GLU A 139 8.20 -18.59 5.04
N ALA A 140 8.94 -17.62 4.49
CA ALA A 140 8.69 -16.20 4.75
C ALA A 140 7.33 -15.76 4.21
N ILE A 141 6.96 -16.17 2.99
CA ILE A 141 5.69 -15.83 2.35
C ILE A 141 4.53 -16.50 3.11
N GLU A 142 4.66 -17.76 3.49
CA GLU A 142 3.66 -18.49 4.26
C GLU A 142 3.38 -17.82 5.61
N ASP A 143 4.44 -17.52 6.40
CA ASP A 143 4.30 -16.89 7.71
C ASP A 143 3.54 -15.56 7.62
N ILE A 144 3.92 -14.70 6.67
CA ILE A 144 3.25 -13.41 6.50
C ILE A 144 1.82 -13.59 6.03
N THR A 145 1.57 -14.46 5.07
CA THR A 145 0.21 -14.75 4.55
C THR A 145 -0.71 -15.24 5.67
N LYS A 146 -0.23 -16.14 6.53
CA LYS A 146 -0.96 -16.65 7.70
C LYS A 146 -1.35 -15.54 8.67
N ARG A 147 -0.37 -14.72 9.05
CA ARG A 147 -0.57 -13.64 10.03
C ARG A 147 -1.46 -12.53 9.46
N MET A 148 -1.26 -12.15 8.20
CA MET A 148 -2.04 -11.12 7.52
C MET A 148 -3.49 -11.58 7.34
N GLY A 149 -3.73 -12.82 6.88
CA GLY A 149 -5.08 -13.36 6.73
C GLY A 149 -5.85 -13.43 8.05
N ALA A 150 -5.19 -13.81 9.15
CA ALA A 150 -5.79 -13.79 10.48
C ALA A 150 -6.13 -12.36 10.94
N GLY A 151 -5.26 -11.39 10.67
CA GLY A 151 -5.50 -9.98 11.00
C GLY A 151 -6.66 -9.38 10.19
N MET A 152 -6.70 -9.62 8.88
CA MET A 152 -7.81 -9.19 8.02
C MET A 152 -9.14 -9.79 8.48
N ALA A 153 -9.17 -11.08 8.78
CA ALA A 153 -10.37 -11.75 9.32
C ALA A 153 -10.86 -11.10 10.64
N LYS A 154 -9.94 -10.67 11.50
CA LYS A 154 -10.26 -9.96 12.75
C LYS A 154 -10.92 -8.61 12.46
N PHE A 155 -10.37 -7.82 11.54
CA PHE A 155 -10.84 -6.45 11.26
C PHE A 155 -12.04 -6.38 10.31
N ILE A 156 -12.45 -7.47 9.67
CA ILE A 156 -13.76 -7.57 9.01
C ILE A 156 -14.92 -7.39 10.02
N CYS A 157 -14.72 -7.86 11.26
CA CYS A 157 -15.73 -7.84 12.32
C CYS A 157 -15.48 -6.75 13.37
N LYS A 158 -14.39 -5.97 13.25
CA LYS A 158 -13.96 -4.98 14.24
C LYS A 158 -13.80 -3.60 13.60
N GLU A 159 -14.42 -2.59 14.21
CA GLU A 159 -14.18 -1.19 13.85
C GLU A 159 -12.90 -0.67 14.51
N VAL A 160 -12.29 0.35 13.91
CA VAL A 160 -11.09 1.01 14.43
C VAL A 160 -11.53 2.11 15.42
N GLU A 161 -11.57 1.76 16.70
CA GLU A 161 -12.04 2.65 17.76
C GLU A 161 -10.90 3.49 18.34
N THR A 162 -9.78 2.87 18.68
CA THR A 162 -8.63 3.47 19.36
C THR A 162 -7.43 3.65 18.44
N ILE A 163 -6.42 4.41 18.90
CA ILE A 163 -5.12 4.50 18.22
C ILE A 163 -4.44 3.12 18.21
N ASP A 164 -4.57 2.34 19.28
CA ASP A 164 -4.01 0.98 19.34
C ASP A 164 -4.67 0.06 18.30
N ASP A 165 -6.00 0.15 18.08
CA ASP A 165 -6.69 -0.59 17.01
C ASP A 165 -6.19 -0.16 15.62
N TYR A 166 -5.93 1.14 15.46
CA TYR A 166 -5.40 1.69 14.22
C TYR A 166 -3.99 1.19 13.92
N ASP A 167 -3.14 1.17 14.93
CA ASP A 167 -1.78 0.65 14.81
C ASP A 167 -1.78 -0.87 14.57
N GLU A 168 -2.67 -1.59 15.23
CA GLU A 168 -2.84 -3.04 15.02
C GLU A 168 -3.34 -3.33 13.60
N TYR A 169 -4.32 -2.60 13.09
CA TYR A 169 -4.77 -2.73 11.70
C TYR A 169 -3.62 -2.46 10.71
N CYS A 170 -2.93 -1.33 10.87
CA CYS A 170 -1.79 -0.98 10.04
C CYS A 170 -0.65 -2.02 10.12
N HIS A 171 -0.45 -2.64 11.30
CA HIS A 171 0.48 -3.74 11.45
C HIS A 171 0.11 -4.93 10.55
N TYR A 172 -1.15 -5.37 10.60
CA TYR A 172 -1.57 -6.54 9.81
C TYR A 172 -1.49 -6.29 8.30
N VAL A 173 -1.94 -5.14 7.80
CA VAL A 173 -2.03 -4.91 6.35
C VAL A 173 -0.77 -4.33 5.72
N ALA A 174 0.17 -3.79 6.50
CA ALA A 174 1.40 -3.19 5.97
C ALA A 174 2.65 -3.46 6.81
N GLY A 175 2.56 -3.47 8.14
CA GLY A 175 3.68 -3.86 9.00
C GLY A 175 4.22 -5.22 8.63
N LEU A 176 3.33 -6.21 8.49
CA LEU A 176 3.67 -7.57 8.07
C LEU A 176 4.25 -7.63 6.66
N VAL A 177 3.84 -6.74 5.75
CA VAL A 177 4.41 -6.68 4.40
C VAL A 177 5.90 -6.30 4.45
N VAL A 178 6.26 -5.27 5.23
CA VAL A 178 7.68 -4.87 5.37
C VAL A 178 8.48 -5.90 6.14
N LEU A 179 7.90 -6.53 7.17
CA LEU A 179 8.50 -7.69 7.85
C LEU A 179 8.81 -8.83 6.88
N GLY A 180 7.86 -9.17 6.00
CA GLY A 180 8.04 -10.17 4.95
C GLY A 180 9.15 -9.79 3.97
N LEU A 181 9.15 -8.56 3.48
CA LEU A 181 10.21 -8.06 2.61
C LEU A 181 11.59 -8.17 3.29
N SER A 182 11.72 -7.78 4.57
CA SER A 182 12.97 -7.90 5.31
C SER A 182 13.46 -9.36 5.42
N LYS A 183 12.52 -10.31 5.62
CA LYS A 183 12.83 -11.75 5.59
C LYS A 183 13.28 -12.21 4.20
N LEU A 184 12.64 -11.75 3.12
CA LEU A 184 13.04 -12.08 1.75
C LEU A 184 14.42 -11.50 1.41
N PHE A 185 14.72 -10.25 1.83
CA PHE A 185 16.03 -9.65 1.64
C PHE A 185 17.13 -10.43 2.36
N HIS A 186 16.85 -10.86 3.60
CA HIS A 186 17.77 -11.70 4.36
C HIS A 186 17.94 -13.07 3.70
N ALA A 187 16.88 -13.71 3.28
CA ALA A 187 16.91 -15.01 2.61
C ALA A 187 17.71 -14.99 1.30
N SER A 188 17.74 -13.85 0.59
CA SER A 188 18.60 -13.66 -0.59
C SER A 188 20.09 -13.54 -0.28
N GLY A 189 20.47 -13.42 0.99
CA GLY A 189 21.84 -13.15 1.43
C GLY A 189 22.34 -11.73 1.16
N SER A 190 21.47 -10.83 0.65
CA SER A 190 21.85 -9.45 0.30
C SER A 190 21.85 -8.52 1.51
N GLU A 191 21.05 -8.82 2.53
CA GLU A 191 20.88 -7.97 3.72
C GLU A 191 20.93 -8.79 5.02
N ASP A 192 21.31 -8.12 6.10
CA ASP A 192 21.06 -8.63 7.44
C ASP A 192 19.56 -8.54 7.74
N LEU A 193 19.07 -9.41 8.61
CA LEU A 193 17.66 -9.35 9.03
C LEU A 193 17.40 -8.05 9.81
N ALA A 194 16.56 -7.19 9.26
CA ALA A 194 16.15 -5.98 9.96
C ALA A 194 15.33 -6.32 11.21
N SER A 195 15.39 -5.47 12.24
CA SER A 195 14.57 -5.67 13.42
C SER A 195 13.07 -5.59 13.08
N ASP A 196 12.26 -6.44 13.71
CA ASP A 196 10.81 -6.46 13.53
C ASP A 196 10.19 -5.09 13.85
N TYR A 197 10.72 -4.40 14.85
CA TYR A 197 10.25 -3.07 15.26
C TYR A 197 10.43 -2.04 14.13
N LEU A 198 11.63 -1.93 13.54
CA LEU A 198 11.89 -0.97 12.46
C LEU A 198 11.11 -1.31 11.18
N SER A 199 11.04 -2.61 10.85
CA SER A 199 10.25 -3.09 9.72
C SER A 199 8.76 -2.74 9.89
N ASN A 200 8.22 -2.96 11.09
CA ASN A 200 6.85 -2.61 11.43
C ASN A 200 6.60 -1.10 11.33
N SER A 201 7.46 -0.28 11.94
CA SER A 201 7.34 1.19 11.90
C SER A 201 7.31 1.72 10.46
N MET A 202 8.16 1.17 9.57
CA MET A 202 8.16 1.47 8.14
C MET A 202 6.80 1.14 7.50
N GLY A 203 6.23 -0.02 7.79
CA GLY A 203 4.92 -0.45 7.30
C GLY A 203 3.79 0.44 7.82
N LEU A 204 3.79 0.76 9.12
CA LEU A 204 2.81 1.64 9.75
C LEU A 204 2.81 3.03 9.10
N PHE A 205 3.97 3.64 8.92
CA PHE A 205 4.08 4.94 8.25
C PHE A 205 3.46 4.93 6.85
N LEU A 206 3.79 3.90 6.06
CA LEU A 206 3.30 3.75 4.71
C LEU A 206 1.77 3.59 4.68
N GLN A 207 1.20 2.79 5.58
CA GLN A 207 -0.25 2.55 5.61
C GLN A 207 -1.03 3.74 6.16
N LYS A 208 -0.56 4.33 7.26
CA LYS A 208 -1.18 5.54 7.82
C LYS A 208 -1.26 6.67 6.79
N THR A 209 -0.19 6.85 6.01
CA THR A 209 -0.17 7.82 4.91
C THR A 209 -1.19 7.49 3.81
N ASN A 210 -1.37 6.20 3.46
CA ASN A 210 -2.40 5.78 2.51
C ASN A 210 -3.80 6.09 3.04
N ILE A 211 -4.11 5.68 4.25
CA ILE A 211 -5.43 5.89 4.88
C ILE A 211 -5.77 7.40 4.96
N ILE A 212 -4.79 8.25 5.26
CA ILE A 212 -4.99 9.71 5.24
C ILE A 212 -5.31 10.21 3.82
N ARG A 213 -4.56 9.73 2.81
CA ARG A 213 -4.74 10.14 1.41
C ARG A 213 -6.09 9.70 0.85
N ASP A 214 -6.50 8.49 1.17
CA ASP A 214 -7.64 7.83 0.53
C ASP A 214 -8.97 8.12 1.25
N TYR A 215 -8.97 8.99 2.27
CA TYR A 215 -10.13 9.36 3.08
C TYR A 215 -11.41 9.59 2.27
N LEU A 216 -11.36 10.40 1.18
CA LEU A 216 -12.55 10.71 0.38
C LEU A 216 -13.03 9.53 -0.46
N GLU A 217 -12.13 8.64 -0.87
CA GLU A 217 -12.47 7.41 -1.60
C GLU A 217 -13.17 6.45 -0.64
N ASP A 218 -12.58 6.23 0.54
CA ASP A 218 -13.04 5.28 1.54
C ASP A 218 -14.43 5.62 2.11
N ILE A 219 -14.69 6.90 2.43
CA ILE A 219 -16.00 7.32 2.98
C ILE A 219 -17.13 7.33 1.95
N ASN A 220 -16.82 7.36 0.65
CA ASN A 220 -17.81 7.34 -0.42
C ASN A 220 -17.97 5.94 -1.05
N GLU A 221 -17.29 4.92 -0.52
CA GLU A 221 -17.40 3.56 -1.04
C GLU A 221 -18.80 2.97 -0.83
N ILE A 222 -19.32 2.29 -1.85
CA ILE A 222 -20.65 1.67 -1.86
C ILE A 222 -20.47 0.15 -1.92
N PRO A 223 -21.25 -0.64 -1.18
CA PRO A 223 -22.48 -0.30 -0.43
C PRO A 223 -22.23 0.20 1.00
N LYS A 224 -21.02 0.07 1.53
CA LYS A 224 -20.67 0.49 2.89
C LYS A 224 -19.33 1.22 2.85
N SER A 225 -19.30 2.43 3.44
CA SER A 225 -18.04 3.18 3.58
C SER A 225 -17.04 2.41 4.45
N ARG A 226 -15.77 2.48 4.08
CA ARG A 226 -14.66 1.90 4.82
C ARG A 226 -14.08 2.99 5.72
N MET A 227 -14.09 2.77 7.03
CA MET A 227 -13.66 3.79 8.00
C MET A 227 -12.47 3.27 8.80
N PHE A 228 -11.27 3.70 8.39
CA PHE A 228 -10.02 3.31 9.03
C PHE A 228 -9.43 4.39 9.96
N TRP A 229 -10.01 5.60 9.97
CA TRP A 229 -9.58 6.64 10.92
C TRP A 229 -10.06 6.28 12.33
N PRO A 230 -9.18 6.26 13.35
CA PRO A 230 -9.56 5.86 14.71
C PRO A 230 -10.58 6.85 15.28
N ARG A 231 -11.66 6.28 15.81
CA ARG A 231 -12.77 7.06 16.39
C ARG A 231 -12.30 7.96 17.52
N GLU A 232 -11.32 7.52 18.29
CA GLU A 232 -10.64 8.29 19.35
C GLU A 232 -10.07 9.62 18.84
N ILE A 233 -9.65 9.73 17.58
CA ILE A 233 -9.17 10.97 16.98
C ILE A 233 -10.33 11.80 16.45
N TRP A 234 -11.08 11.29 15.48
CA TRP A 234 -12.03 12.11 14.72
C TRP A 234 -13.26 12.55 15.54
N ARG A 235 -13.67 11.77 16.55
CA ARG A 235 -14.81 12.12 17.41
C ARG A 235 -14.59 13.35 18.29
N LYS A 236 -13.35 13.81 18.44
CA LYS A 236 -13.03 15.09 19.09
C LYS A 236 -13.52 16.31 18.30
N TYR A 237 -13.79 16.13 17.01
CA TYR A 237 -14.07 17.21 16.06
C TYR A 237 -15.49 17.15 15.49
N VAL A 238 -15.97 15.96 15.17
CA VAL A 238 -17.27 15.73 14.51
C VAL A 238 -17.99 14.52 15.12
N ASN A 239 -19.29 14.44 14.88
CA ASN A 239 -20.10 13.29 15.34
C ASN A 239 -20.00 12.08 14.41
N LYS A 240 -19.80 12.31 13.11
CA LYS A 240 -19.61 11.29 12.07
C LYS A 240 -18.38 11.64 11.26
N LEU A 241 -17.59 10.63 10.89
CA LEU A 241 -16.35 10.84 10.12
C LEU A 241 -16.64 11.52 8.78
N GLU A 242 -17.76 11.20 8.14
CA GLU A 242 -18.19 11.78 6.87
C GLU A 242 -18.46 13.30 6.96
N ASP A 243 -18.72 13.82 8.15
CA ASP A 243 -19.01 15.24 8.34
C ASP A 243 -17.76 16.11 8.07
N LEU A 244 -16.54 15.54 8.11
CA LEU A 244 -15.30 16.28 7.82
C LEU A 244 -15.22 16.75 6.35
N LYS A 245 -15.97 16.16 5.42
CA LYS A 245 -15.98 16.57 4.01
C LYS A 245 -16.78 17.85 3.75
N TYR A 246 -17.64 18.27 4.68
CA TYR A 246 -18.48 19.45 4.49
C TYR A 246 -17.74 20.75 4.85
N GLU A 247 -17.99 21.79 4.06
CA GLU A 247 -17.29 23.08 4.17
C GLU A 247 -17.44 23.72 5.56
N GLU A 248 -18.59 23.59 6.20
CA GLU A 248 -18.89 24.07 7.55
C GLU A 248 -17.98 23.48 8.64
N ASN A 249 -17.37 22.32 8.37
CA ASN A 249 -16.43 21.64 9.26
C ASN A 249 -14.97 21.79 8.82
N SER A 250 -14.65 22.66 7.86
CA SER A 250 -13.31 22.78 7.26
C SER A 250 -12.19 23.00 8.30
N GLU A 251 -12.39 23.85 9.29
CA GLU A 251 -11.41 24.08 10.36
C GLU A 251 -11.20 22.83 11.21
N LYS A 252 -12.29 22.13 11.60
CA LYS A 252 -12.24 20.89 12.35
C LYS A 252 -11.58 19.76 11.54
N ALA A 253 -11.83 19.73 10.22
CA ALA A 253 -11.21 18.77 9.32
C ALA A 253 -9.70 18.96 9.28
N VAL A 254 -9.19 20.18 9.21
CA VAL A 254 -7.75 20.48 9.27
C VAL A 254 -7.16 20.07 10.62
N GLN A 255 -7.83 20.34 11.74
CA GLN A 255 -7.36 19.95 13.06
C GLN A 255 -7.32 18.42 13.22
N CYS A 256 -8.35 17.73 12.76
CA CYS A 256 -8.40 16.27 12.76
C CYS A 256 -7.29 15.68 11.90
N LEU A 257 -7.11 16.19 10.68
CA LEU A 257 -6.05 15.78 9.77
C LEU A 257 -4.66 15.99 10.39
N ASN A 258 -4.43 17.11 11.07
CA ASN A 258 -3.16 17.38 11.76
C ASN A 258 -2.85 16.30 12.80
N ASN A 259 -3.86 15.83 13.55
CA ASN A 259 -3.67 14.74 14.50
C ASN A 259 -3.33 13.41 13.79
N MET A 260 -4.02 13.11 12.71
CA MET A 260 -3.72 11.90 11.91
C MET A 260 -2.30 11.93 11.35
N VAL A 261 -1.89 13.07 10.79
CA VAL A 261 -0.54 13.25 10.24
C VAL A 261 0.52 13.20 11.34
N THR A 262 0.29 13.83 12.50
CA THR A 262 1.22 13.77 13.63
C THR A 262 1.41 12.32 14.08
N ASN A 263 0.33 11.54 14.17
CA ASN A 263 0.40 10.12 14.50
C ASN A 263 1.22 9.32 13.46
N ALA A 264 1.07 9.61 12.16
CA ALA A 264 1.88 8.98 11.13
C ALA A 264 3.38 9.37 11.23
N LEU A 265 3.67 10.65 11.46
CA LEU A 265 5.04 11.18 11.52
C LEU A 265 5.87 10.62 12.70
N MET A 266 5.24 10.08 13.74
CA MET A 266 5.95 9.42 14.84
C MET A 266 6.85 8.27 14.38
N HIS A 267 6.57 7.67 13.22
CA HIS A 267 7.33 6.56 12.66
C HIS A 267 8.51 6.97 11.76
N VAL A 268 8.65 8.26 11.42
CA VAL A 268 9.63 8.72 10.41
C VAL A 268 11.07 8.45 10.84
N GLU A 269 11.41 8.68 12.10
CA GLU A 269 12.77 8.42 12.59
C GLU A 269 13.15 6.95 12.43
N ASP A 270 12.23 6.04 12.73
CA ASP A 270 12.47 4.60 12.58
C ASP A 270 12.52 4.18 11.12
N CYS A 271 11.74 4.81 10.24
CA CYS A 271 11.85 4.63 8.79
C CYS A 271 13.24 5.01 8.28
N LEU A 272 13.80 6.13 8.76
CA LEU A 272 15.15 6.56 8.39
C LEU A 272 16.21 5.58 8.93
N LYS A 273 16.04 5.05 10.16
CA LYS A 273 16.92 4.01 10.71
C LYS A 273 16.86 2.73 9.89
N TYR A 274 15.63 2.29 9.51
CA TYR A 274 15.44 1.13 8.63
C TYR A 274 16.17 1.31 7.31
N MET A 275 15.97 2.46 6.64
CA MET A 275 16.61 2.78 5.37
C MET A 275 18.14 2.86 5.48
N ALA A 276 18.66 3.45 6.55
CA ALA A 276 20.10 3.58 6.79
C ALA A 276 20.81 2.24 7.05
N ALA A 277 20.07 1.22 7.50
CA ALA A 277 20.60 -0.12 7.72
C ALA A 277 20.75 -0.95 6.44
N LEU A 278 20.07 -0.56 5.35
CA LEU A 278 20.13 -1.29 4.08
C LEU A 278 21.47 -1.09 3.39
N ARG A 279 22.09 -2.19 2.93
CA ARG A 279 23.41 -2.23 2.30
C ARG A 279 23.34 -2.33 0.78
N ASP A 280 22.41 -3.14 0.26
CA ASP A 280 22.27 -3.34 -1.18
C ASP A 280 21.61 -2.13 -1.84
N PRO A 281 22.25 -1.48 -2.84
CA PRO A 281 21.70 -0.30 -3.49
C PRO A 281 20.39 -0.56 -4.25
N SER A 282 20.10 -1.80 -4.67
CA SER A 282 18.87 -2.12 -5.36
C SER A 282 17.71 -2.25 -4.38
N ILE A 283 17.96 -2.87 -3.21
CA ILE A 283 16.99 -2.99 -2.10
C ILE A 283 16.74 -1.59 -1.51
N PHE A 284 17.79 -0.79 -1.31
CA PHE A 284 17.62 0.60 -0.86
C PHE A 284 16.68 1.37 -1.80
N ARG A 285 16.93 1.33 -3.13
CA ARG A 285 16.08 2.01 -4.11
C ARG A 285 14.64 1.45 -4.10
N PHE A 286 14.49 0.13 -3.98
CA PHE A 286 13.20 -0.51 -3.86
C PHE A 286 12.38 0.05 -2.68
N CYS A 287 12.99 0.22 -1.52
CA CYS A 287 12.35 0.76 -0.32
C CYS A 287 12.16 2.29 -0.40
N ALA A 288 13.16 3.03 -0.92
CA ALA A 288 13.16 4.49 -0.96
C ALA A 288 12.11 5.08 -1.92
N ILE A 289 11.85 4.45 -3.08
CA ILE A 289 10.92 4.98 -4.07
C ILE A 289 9.48 5.09 -3.54
N PRO A 290 8.88 4.08 -2.91
CA PRO A 290 7.59 4.21 -2.27
C PRO A 290 7.59 5.25 -1.15
N GLN A 291 8.65 5.31 -0.37
CA GLN A 291 8.82 6.25 0.74
C GLN A 291 8.85 7.70 0.24
N GLY A 292 9.77 8.04 -0.67
CA GLY A 292 9.91 9.39 -1.21
C GLY A 292 8.66 9.88 -1.95
N ASN A 293 7.95 9.02 -2.66
CA ASN A 293 6.68 9.37 -3.29
C ASN A 293 5.59 9.75 -2.26
N ARG A 294 5.63 9.21 -1.04
CA ARG A 294 4.65 9.46 0.02
C ARG A 294 4.98 10.71 0.78
N ASP A 295 6.25 10.98 1.07
CA ASP A 295 6.70 12.21 1.70
C ASP A 295 6.31 13.43 0.84
N VAL A 296 6.56 13.39 -0.48
CA VAL A 296 6.17 14.43 -1.42
C VAL A 296 4.65 14.55 -1.52
N ARG A 297 3.90 13.44 -1.55
CA ARG A 297 2.43 13.47 -1.60
C ARG A 297 1.81 13.98 -0.30
N MET A 298 2.36 13.61 0.86
CA MET A 298 1.95 14.21 2.13
C MET A 298 2.09 15.73 2.10
N VAL A 299 3.25 16.23 1.69
CA VAL A 299 3.48 17.69 1.55
C VAL A 299 2.53 18.30 0.52
N THR A 300 2.31 17.66 -0.62
CA THR A 300 1.40 18.17 -1.67
C THR A 300 -0.06 18.15 -1.19
N THR A 301 -0.49 17.10 -0.50
CA THR A 301 -1.85 17.02 0.09
C THR A 301 -2.02 18.09 1.16
N TRP A 302 -1.01 18.32 2.00
CA TRP A 302 -0.98 19.42 2.95
C TRP A 302 -1.11 20.79 2.26
N THR A 303 -0.30 21.02 1.23
CA THR A 303 -0.33 22.29 0.47
C THR A 303 -1.69 22.49 -0.19
N THR A 304 -2.29 21.43 -0.76
CA THR A 304 -3.62 21.50 -1.40
C THR A 304 -4.72 21.79 -0.37
N ILE A 305 -4.70 21.14 0.79
CA ILE A 305 -5.70 21.33 1.86
C ILE A 305 -5.55 22.74 2.46
N LEU A 306 -4.31 23.19 2.74
CA LEU A 306 -4.05 24.54 3.25
C LEU A 306 -4.42 25.62 2.22
N THR A 307 -4.14 25.43 0.93
CA THR A 307 -4.49 26.41 -0.11
C THR A 307 -5.98 26.42 -0.41
N THR A 308 -6.67 25.28 -0.36
CA THR A 308 -8.12 25.22 -0.53
C THR A 308 -8.83 25.82 0.71
N GLY A 309 -8.39 25.47 1.91
CA GLY A 309 -8.89 26.05 3.15
C GLY A 309 -8.63 27.57 3.24
N ALA A 310 -7.45 28.05 2.85
CA ALA A 310 -7.12 29.47 2.81
C ALA A 310 -7.97 30.24 1.78
N LYS A 311 -8.26 29.67 0.60
CA LYS A 311 -9.17 30.26 -0.37
C LYS A 311 -10.60 30.37 0.16
N CYS A 312 -11.12 29.35 0.80
CA CYS A 312 -12.44 29.39 1.44
C CYS A 312 -12.54 30.45 2.54
N VAL A 313 -11.48 30.65 3.35
CA VAL A 313 -11.43 31.69 4.38
C VAL A 313 -11.42 33.08 3.74
N GLN A 314 -10.63 33.31 2.67
CA GLN A 314 -10.59 34.60 1.95
C GLN A 314 -11.91 34.92 1.25
N GLU A 315 -12.57 33.95 0.65
CA GLU A 315 -13.88 34.11 -0.01
C GLU A 315 -14.98 34.40 1.00
N ARG A 316 -14.96 33.79 2.21
CA ARG A 316 -15.90 34.12 3.31
C ARG A 316 -15.67 35.52 3.83
N GLN A 317 -14.42 35.93 4.03
CA GLN A 317 -14.09 37.28 4.50
C GLN A 317 -14.57 38.35 3.51
N SER A 318 -14.32 38.14 2.20
CA SER A 318 -14.81 39.06 1.16
C SER A 318 -16.35 39.08 1.01
N ALA A 319 -17.02 37.95 1.33
CA ALA A 319 -18.48 37.88 1.33
C ALA A 319 -19.12 38.55 2.58
N GLN A 320 -18.43 38.50 3.73
CA GLN A 320 -18.84 39.19 4.94
C GLN A 320 -18.64 40.70 4.82
N ASP A 321 -17.51 41.17 4.27
CA ASP A 321 -17.23 42.58 4.01
C ASP A 321 -18.27 43.21 3.06
N LYS A 322 -18.67 42.48 2.00
CA LYS A 322 -19.75 42.89 1.10
C LYS A 322 -21.15 42.92 1.71
N ARG A 323 -21.38 42.23 2.84
CA ARG A 323 -22.67 42.27 3.59
C ARG A 323 -22.70 43.35 4.63
N SER A 324 -21.54 43.83 5.12
CA SER A 324 -21.43 44.93 6.05
C SER A 324 -21.45 46.33 5.39
N GLU A 325 -21.25 46.35 4.05
CA GLU A 325 -21.32 47.59 3.23
C GLU A 325 -22.71 47.84 2.59
N LYS A 326 -23.71 47.00 2.87
CA LYS A 326 -25.11 47.17 2.48
C LYS A 326 -26.00 47.38 3.71
#